data_29c230daf62842facaf1b969bb5c9c67
#
_entry.id   29c230daf62842facaf1b969bb5c9c67
#
_cell.length_a   1.000
_cell.length_b   1.000
_cell.length_c   1.000
_cell.angle_alpha   90.00
_cell.angle_beta   90.00
_cell.angle_gamma   90.00
#
_symmetry.space_group_name_H-M   'P 1'
#
loop_
_entity.id
_entity.type
_entity.pdbx_description
1 polymer ?
#
loop_
_entity_poly.entity_id
_entity_poly.type
_entity_poly.pdbx_seq_one_letter_code
_entity_poly.pdbx_strand_id
1 'polypeptide(L)'
;MIAKPIKQLAFGCGELIIKPLMEKLTQFVHSDTLVFYIVKGKVAVTIHQTTSLLDAGSSFFVPRGNTYAIKNLRRNEAKLTFFEMKNEIE
;
A
#
# COMPACT_ATOMS: atom_id res chain seq x y z
N MET A 1 25.53 -5.24 -5.98
CA MET A 1 24.64 -5.14 -5.80
C MET A 1 23.71 -6.03 -6.23
N ILE A 2 22.80 -6.05 -5.96
CA ILE A 2 21.96 -6.98 -6.13
C ILE A 2 20.89 -6.64 -6.98
N ALA A 3 21.05 -6.16 -7.99
CA ALA A 3 20.06 -5.76 -8.82
C ALA A 3 19.26 -6.87 -9.42
N LYS A 4 19.87 -8.00 -9.67
CA LYS A 4 19.23 -9.03 -10.25
C LYS A 4 18.07 -9.56 -9.53
N PRO A 5 18.12 -9.82 -8.30
CA PRO A 5 17.01 -10.33 -7.59
C PRO A 5 15.85 -9.37 -7.60
N ILE A 6 16.14 -8.12 -7.60
CA ILE A 6 15.11 -7.17 -7.57
C ILE A 6 14.30 -7.21 -8.83
N LYS A 7 14.91 -7.43 -9.95
CA LYS A 7 14.24 -7.50 -11.11
C LYS A 7 13.28 -8.64 -11.12
N GLN A 8 13.48 -9.66 -10.38
CA GLN A 8 12.61 -10.75 -10.34
C GLN A 8 11.57 -10.67 -9.28
N LEU A 9 11.73 -9.83 -8.31
CA LEU A 9 10.80 -9.74 -7.22
C LEU A 9 9.85 -8.60 -7.30
N ALA A 10 10.27 -7.47 -7.74
CA ALA A 10 9.40 -6.33 -7.73
C ALA A 10 8.85 -6.08 -9.09
N PHE A 11 7.61 -5.98 -9.20
CA PHE A 11 7.02 -5.84 -10.41
C PHE A 11 6.26 -4.64 -10.65
N GLY A 12 5.56 -4.11 -9.89
CA GLY A 12 4.80 -2.90 -10.09
C GLY A 12 5.16 -1.93 -9.03
N CYS A 13 5.28 -0.67 -9.34
CA CYS A 13 5.42 0.33 -8.31
C CYS A 13 4.79 1.60 -8.84
N GLY A 14 4.40 2.47 -7.97
CA GLY A 14 3.76 3.70 -8.39
C GLY A 14 3.36 4.53 -7.22
N GLU A 15 2.61 5.58 -7.49
CA GLU A 15 2.13 6.47 -6.47
C GLU A 15 0.64 6.43 -6.43
N LEU A 16 0.11 6.54 -5.25
CA LEU A 16 -1.31 6.58 -5.03
C LEU A 16 -1.61 7.90 -4.36
N ILE A 17 -2.49 8.70 -4.95
CA ILE A 17 -2.88 9.95 -4.35
C ILE A 17 -4.33 9.86 -3.97
N ILE A 18 -4.64 10.12 -2.72
CA ILE A 18 -6.00 10.08 -2.24
C ILE A 18 -6.40 11.49 -1.88
N LYS A 19 -7.40 11.99 -2.57
CA LYS A 19 -7.84 13.35 -2.34
C LYS A 19 -8.42 13.52 -0.96
N PRO A 20 -8.51 14.76 -0.47
CA PRO A 20 -8.96 15.01 0.88
C PRO A 20 -10.29 14.33 1.18
N LEU A 21 -10.34 13.68 2.30
CA LEU A 21 -11.52 13.00 2.81
C LEU A 21 -12.10 11.91 1.91
N MET A 22 -11.34 11.50 0.92
CA MET A 22 -11.77 10.42 0.03
C MET A 22 -11.13 9.11 0.46
N GLU A 23 -11.56 8.04 -0.14
CA GLU A 23 -10.97 6.77 0.19
C GLU A 23 -10.76 5.90 -1.04
N LYS A 24 -9.80 5.01 -0.94
CA LYS A 24 -9.58 4.03 -1.96
C LYS A 24 -10.41 2.85 -1.54
N LEU A 25 -11.33 2.45 -2.40
CA LEU A 25 -12.24 1.37 -2.06
C LEU A 25 -11.53 0.07 -1.79
N THR A 26 -12.18 -0.79 -1.05
CA THR A 26 -11.63 -2.07 -0.69
C THR A 26 -11.25 -2.88 -1.91
N GLN A 27 -10.09 -3.47 -1.86
CA GLN A 27 -9.62 -4.33 -2.91
C GLN A 27 -9.04 -5.59 -2.31
N PHE A 28 -9.05 -6.66 -3.08
CA PHE A 28 -8.53 -7.94 -2.62
C PHE A 28 -7.20 -8.21 -3.31
N VAL A 29 -6.21 -8.66 -2.54
CA VAL A 29 -4.91 -8.97 -3.08
C VAL A 29 -4.86 -10.46 -3.34
N HIS A 30 -4.80 -10.84 -4.60
CA HIS A 30 -4.88 -12.24 -4.97
C HIS A 30 -3.59 -13.02 -4.79
N SER A 31 -2.57 -12.66 -5.48
CA SER A 31 -1.38 -13.47 -5.44
C SER A 31 -0.10 -12.72 -5.11
N ASP A 32 -0.15 -11.44 -5.06
CA ASP A 32 1.06 -10.66 -4.79
C ASP A 32 0.97 -10.03 -3.41
N THR A 33 2.07 -9.53 -2.94
CA THR A 33 2.07 -8.77 -1.69
C THR A 33 2.21 -7.31 -2.07
N LEU A 34 1.42 -6.46 -1.46
CA LEU A 34 1.52 -5.03 -1.70
C LEU A 34 2.19 -4.37 -0.52
N VAL A 35 3.14 -3.51 -0.78
CA VAL A 35 3.82 -2.77 0.25
C VAL A 35 3.58 -1.29 -0.01
N PHE A 36 3.16 -0.57 1.01
CA PHE A 36 2.87 0.84 0.89
C PHE A 36 3.73 1.65 1.83
N TYR A 37 4.13 2.82 1.38
CA TYR A 37 4.86 3.76 2.23
C TYR A 37 4.14 5.09 2.15
N ILE A 38 3.84 5.69 3.28
CA ILE A 38 3.11 6.93 3.31
C ILE A 38 4.08 8.09 3.23
N VAL A 39 4.05 8.80 2.12
CA VAL A 39 4.94 9.91 1.90
C VAL A 39 4.39 11.17 2.52
N LYS A 40 3.07 11.36 2.49
CA LYS A 40 2.48 12.58 2.96
C LYS A 40 1.08 12.32 3.43
N GLY A 41 0.69 12.89 4.53
CA GLY A 41 -0.69 12.83 5.02
C GLY A 41 -0.89 11.83 6.14
N LYS A 42 -2.15 11.64 6.48
CA LYS A 42 -2.53 10.72 7.52
C LYS A 42 -3.70 9.90 7.00
N VAL A 43 -3.62 8.61 7.10
CA VAL A 43 -4.64 7.75 6.56
C VAL A 43 -5.08 6.70 7.56
N ALA A 44 -6.29 6.20 7.37
CA ALA A 44 -6.78 5.06 8.11
C ALA A 44 -6.70 3.89 7.14
N VAL A 45 -5.98 2.85 7.52
CA VAL A 45 -5.81 1.69 6.68
C VAL A 45 -6.52 0.52 7.31
N THR A 46 -7.41 -0.11 6.57
CA THR A 46 -8.12 -1.28 7.05
C THR A 46 -7.64 -2.50 6.29
N ILE A 47 -7.11 -3.47 7.01
CA ILE A 47 -6.67 -4.70 6.41
C ILE A 47 -7.43 -5.80 7.10
N HIS A 48 -8.21 -6.54 6.33
CA HIS A 48 -8.96 -7.67 6.86
C HIS A 48 -9.67 -7.29 8.15
N GLN A 49 -10.46 -6.27 8.13
CA GLN A 49 -11.27 -5.83 9.28
C GLN A 49 -10.52 -5.15 10.42
N THR A 50 -9.24 -4.97 10.31
CA THR A 50 -8.48 -4.26 11.33
C THR A 50 -8.05 -2.91 10.80
N THR A 51 -8.37 -1.86 11.50
CA THR A 51 -8.06 -0.50 11.06
C THR A 51 -6.95 0.11 11.90
N SER A 52 -6.00 0.72 11.24
CA SER A 52 -4.90 1.41 11.91
C SER A 52 -4.76 2.80 11.34
N LEU A 53 -4.32 3.74 12.16
CA LEU A 53 -4.10 5.11 11.71
C LEU A 53 -2.60 5.28 11.50
N LEU A 54 -2.22 5.72 10.34
CA LEU A 54 -0.82 5.84 9.98
C LEU A 54 -0.50 7.22 9.43
N ASP A 55 0.70 7.72 9.78
CA ASP A 55 1.13 9.03 9.34
C ASP A 55 2.25 8.92 8.33
N ALA A 56 2.64 10.01 7.76
CA ALA A 56 3.77 10.06 6.83
C ALA A 56 4.99 9.46 7.51
N GLY A 57 5.74 8.69 6.78
CA GLY A 57 6.89 8.00 7.31
C GLY A 57 6.61 6.57 7.73
N SER A 58 5.34 6.19 7.79
CA SER A 58 4.97 4.83 8.15
C SER A 58 4.84 3.98 6.92
N SER A 59 4.96 2.69 7.09
CA SER A 59 4.76 1.78 5.99
C SER A 59 3.94 0.60 6.45
N PHE A 60 3.33 -0.09 5.52
CA PHE A 60 2.58 -1.29 5.85
C PHE A 60 2.53 -2.18 4.62
N PHE A 61 2.18 -3.42 4.82
CA PHE A 61 2.05 -4.30 3.68
C PHE A 61 0.78 -5.11 3.79
N VAL A 62 0.28 -5.54 2.66
CA VAL A 62 -0.94 -6.32 2.60
C VAL A 62 -0.57 -7.65 1.96
N PRO A 63 -0.52 -8.72 2.74
CA PRO A 63 -0.16 -10.03 2.19
C PRO A 63 -1.25 -10.51 1.26
N ARG A 64 -0.91 -11.40 0.38
CA ARG A 64 -1.91 -11.94 -0.51
C ARG A 64 -3.00 -12.62 0.31
N GLY A 65 -4.17 -12.66 -0.22
CA GLY A 65 -5.30 -13.27 0.46
C GLY A 65 -6.03 -12.34 1.40
N ASN A 66 -5.66 -11.07 1.42
CA ASN A 66 -6.33 -10.11 2.30
C ASN A 66 -6.96 -8.98 1.54
N THR A 67 -7.93 -8.34 2.15
CA THR A 67 -8.54 -7.15 1.56
C THR A 67 -7.94 -5.94 2.24
N TYR A 68 -7.99 -4.81 1.61
CA TYR A 68 -7.52 -3.58 2.22
C TYR A 68 -8.29 -2.38 1.69
N ALA A 69 -8.31 -1.33 2.48
CA ALA A 69 -8.92 -0.07 2.09
C ALA A 69 -8.13 1.05 2.78
N ILE A 70 -8.01 2.19 2.15
CA ILE A 70 -7.26 3.31 2.68
C ILE A 70 -8.10 4.56 2.60
N LYS A 71 -8.25 5.27 3.70
CA LYS A 71 -9.05 6.47 3.72
C LYS A 71 -8.21 7.66 4.16
N ASN A 72 -8.29 8.75 3.43
CA ASN A 72 -7.57 9.97 3.80
C ASN A 72 -8.38 10.71 4.85
N LEU A 73 -7.79 10.94 6.01
CA LEU A 73 -8.48 11.57 7.10
C LEU A 73 -8.27 13.07 7.18
N ARG A 74 -7.49 13.63 6.28
CA ARG A 74 -7.17 15.03 6.34
C ARG A 74 -7.76 15.81 5.20
N ARG A 75 -7.61 17.10 5.24
CA ARG A 75 -8.10 17.96 4.20
C ARG A 75 -7.08 18.22 3.13
N ASN A 76 -5.90 17.63 3.27
CA ASN A 76 -4.86 17.74 2.26
C ASN A 76 -4.73 16.39 1.59
N GLU A 77 -4.17 16.35 0.41
CA GLU A 77 -3.97 15.09 -0.28
C GLU A 77 -3.05 14.19 0.50
N ALA A 78 -3.30 12.91 0.45
CA ALA A 78 -2.39 11.93 1.00
C ALA A 78 -1.67 11.30 -0.17
N LYS A 79 -0.37 11.05 -0.02
CA LYS A 79 0.41 10.46 -1.07
C LYS A 79 1.13 9.24 -0.54
N LEU A 80 0.96 8.12 -1.22
CA LEU A 80 1.61 6.89 -0.85
C LEU A 80 2.38 6.34 -2.04
N THR A 81 3.45 5.65 -1.76
CA THR A 81 4.18 4.95 -2.80
C THR A 81 3.92 3.49 -2.58
N PHE A 82 3.74 2.73 -3.61
CA PHE A 82 3.47 1.32 -3.43
C PHE A 82 4.32 0.45 -4.35
N PHE A 83 4.55 -0.77 -3.91
CA PHE A 83 5.25 -1.76 -4.67
C PHE A 83 4.43 -3.02 -4.65
N GLU A 84 4.35 -3.68 -5.79
CA GLU A 84 3.66 -4.94 -5.86
C GLU A 84 4.74 -5.98 -6.05
N MET A 85 4.85 -6.92 -5.13
CA MET A 85 5.87 -7.92 -5.17
C MET A 85 5.28 -9.29 -5.36
N LYS A 86 5.76 -10.01 -6.34
CA LYS A 86 5.25 -11.32 -6.58
C LYS A 86 5.87 -12.31 -5.66
N ASN A 87 5.09 -13.23 -5.22
CA ASN A 87 5.59 -14.23 -4.37
C ASN A 87 5.99 -15.40 -5.18
N GLU A 88 7.03 -15.31 -5.99
CA GLU A 88 7.40 -16.31 -6.77
C GLU A 88 8.41 -17.01 -6.20
N ILE A 89 8.41 -18.12 -5.96
CA ILE A 89 9.41 -18.80 -5.35
C ILE A 89 10.10 -19.60 -6.13
N GLU A 90 10.52 -19.81 -6.32
CA GLU A 90 11.11 -20.57 -6.84
C GLU A 90 11.44 -20.95 -6.99
#